data_c8c865cd48dceb4a22cbc7928d3dfdc4
#
_entry.id   c8c865cd48dceb4a22cbc7928d3dfdc4
#
_cell.length_a   1.000
_cell.length_b   1.000
_cell.length_c   1.000
_cell.angle_alpha   90.00
_cell.angle_beta   90.00
_cell.angle_gamma   90.00
#
_symmetry.space_group_name_H-M   'P 1'
#
loop_
_entity.id
_entity.type
_entity.pdbx_description
1 polymer ?
#
loop_
_entity_poly.entity_id
_entity_poly.type
_entity_poly.pdbx_seq_one_letter_code
_entity_poly.pdbx_strand_id
1 'polypeptide(L)'
;FVLFGVAEDHDSNPIKIGLGKVKGRGKRVVSVNPVQTGYAAISDDWYGVTPGTDGLLIMSLIRELMLSGNIDVDYLRRYTNASWLVIRNPGAANDGLFYRDVDVNPQVIDRKTGLAVPHQTKNVSTAMHGEISLDDGGVAVPAFMIISETYMHESFSPESVSPKVGISPARIRQFAADLA
;
A
#
# COMPACT_ATOMS: atom_id res chain seq x y z
N PHE A 1 -0.05 17.09 -1.73
CA PHE A 1 -0.88 16.55 -2.81
C PHE A 1 0.02 15.90 -3.86
N VAL A 2 -0.23 14.64 -4.21
CA VAL A 2 0.63 13.89 -5.15
C VAL A 2 -0.17 13.51 -6.39
N LEU A 3 0.42 13.74 -7.57
CA LEU A 3 -0.12 13.38 -8.87
C LEU A 3 0.74 12.28 -9.48
N PHE A 4 0.16 11.09 -9.68
CA PHE A 4 0.82 9.99 -10.40
C PHE A 4 0.25 9.87 -11.80
N GLY A 5 1.09 10.06 -12.84
CA GLY A 5 0.74 9.82 -14.23
C GLY A 5 -0.46 10.65 -14.72
N VAL A 6 -0.72 11.82 -14.13
CA VAL A 6 -1.86 12.63 -14.53
C VAL A 6 -1.57 13.26 -15.88
N ALA A 7 -2.51 13.09 -16.82
CA ALA A 7 -2.44 13.66 -18.15
C ALA A 7 -2.30 15.19 -18.12
N GLU A 8 -1.69 15.71 -19.15
CA GLU A 8 -1.49 17.15 -19.33
C GLU A 8 -2.81 17.93 -19.36
N ASP A 9 -2.74 19.22 -19.06
CA ASP A 9 -3.87 20.13 -18.88
C ASP A 9 -4.51 20.60 -20.19
N HIS A 10 -4.39 19.84 -21.25
CA HIS A 10 -4.78 20.28 -22.59
C HIS A 10 -6.28 20.49 -22.77
N ASP A 11 -7.12 19.76 -22.04
CA ASP A 11 -8.57 19.90 -22.20
C ASP A 11 -9.26 19.92 -20.84
N SER A 12 -10.05 20.97 -20.59
CA SER A 12 -11.09 21.12 -19.55
C SER A 12 -10.96 20.25 -18.27
N ASN A 13 -9.74 19.86 -17.88
CA ASN A 13 -9.53 19.05 -16.69
C ASN A 13 -9.76 19.89 -15.43
N PRO A 14 -10.80 19.61 -14.61
CA PRO A 14 -11.15 20.40 -13.43
C PRO A 14 -10.05 20.37 -12.35
N ILE A 15 -9.10 19.43 -12.42
CA ILE A 15 -7.93 19.34 -11.51
C ILE A 15 -7.13 20.64 -11.52
N LYS A 16 -7.02 21.34 -12.67
CA LYS A 16 -6.26 22.60 -12.78
C LYS A 16 -6.73 23.65 -11.79
N ILE A 17 -8.04 23.83 -11.68
CA ILE A 17 -8.64 24.80 -10.73
C ILE A 17 -8.37 24.34 -9.29
N GLY A 18 -8.48 23.04 -9.03
CA GLY A 18 -8.17 22.43 -7.72
C GLY A 18 -6.72 22.65 -7.32
N LEU A 19 -5.77 22.39 -8.21
CA LEU A 19 -4.34 22.61 -7.98
C LEU A 19 -3.99 24.06 -7.71
N GLY A 20 -4.58 25.00 -8.47
CA GLY A 20 -4.41 26.43 -8.22
C GLY A 20 -4.85 26.82 -6.80
N LYS A 21 -5.98 26.29 -6.33
CA LYS A 21 -6.47 26.51 -4.96
C LYS A 21 -5.56 25.87 -3.90
N VAL A 22 -5.03 24.67 -4.16
CA VAL A 22 -4.10 23.95 -3.26
C VAL A 22 -2.83 24.77 -3.11
N LYS A 23 -2.22 25.19 -4.21
CA LYS A 23 -1.00 26.02 -4.20
C LYS A 23 -1.24 27.39 -3.59
N GLY A 24 -2.35 28.04 -3.90
CA GLY A 24 -2.75 29.33 -3.31
C GLY A 24 -2.93 29.29 -1.79
N ARG A 25 -3.10 28.10 -1.21
CA ARG A 25 -3.12 27.85 0.25
C ARG A 25 -1.77 27.44 0.81
N GLY A 26 -0.68 27.56 0.04
CA GLY A 26 0.67 27.20 0.46
C GLY A 26 0.89 25.68 0.62
N LYS A 27 0.04 24.85 0.03
CA LYS A 27 0.18 23.38 0.09
C LYS A 27 1.07 22.89 -1.03
N ARG A 28 1.95 21.93 -0.69
CA ARG A 28 2.90 21.31 -1.61
C ARG A 28 2.20 20.40 -2.61
N VAL A 29 2.60 20.48 -3.87
CA VAL A 29 2.17 19.61 -4.96
C VAL A 29 3.38 18.87 -5.50
N VAL A 30 3.30 17.56 -5.54
CA VAL A 30 4.32 16.66 -6.06
C VAL A 30 3.79 15.96 -7.30
N SER A 31 4.60 15.85 -8.35
CA SER A 31 4.26 15.13 -9.56
C SER A 31 5.22 13.99 -9.81
N VAL A 32 4.67 12.83 -10.12
CA VAL A 32 5.40 11.63 -10.59
C VAL A 32 5.00 11.41 -12.02
N ASN A 33 5.91 11.73 -12.96
CA ASN A 33 5.62 11.67 -14.39
C ASN A 33 6.94 11.50 -15.17
N PRO A 34 6.97 10.74 -16.26
CA PRO A 34 8.18 10.58 -17.09
C PRO A 34 8.73 11.91 -17.64
N VAL A 35 7.87 12.87 -17.93
CA VAL A 35 8.24 14.18 -18.50
C VAL A 35 7.81 15.31 -17.59
N GLN A 36 8.63 16.37 -17.54
CA GLN A 36 8.37 17.57 -16.74
C GLN A 36 7.59 18.62 -17.54
N THR A 37 6.38 18.27 -17.95
CA THR A 37 5.47 19.15 -18.69
C THR A 37 4.11 19.21 -17.97
N GLY A 38 3.21 20.09 -18.42
CA GLY A 38 1.88 20.23 -17.84
C GLY A 38 1.90 20.43 -16.32
N TYR A 39 1.22 19.57 -15.57
CA TYR A 39 1.18 19.66 -14.10
C TYR A 39 2.53 19.43 -13.44
N ALA A 40 3.42 18.63 -14.06
CA ALA A 40 4.76 18.42 -13.54
C ALA A 40 5.60 19.69 -13.57
N ALA A 41 5.40 20.56 -14.56
CA ALA A 41 6.13 21.83 -14.68
C ALA A 41 5.76 22.85 -13.58
N ILE A 42 4.55 22.76 -13.02
CA ILE A 42 4.06 23.65 -11.95
C ILE A 42 4.12 23.02 -10.55
N SER A 43 4.56 21.78 -10.44
CA SER A 43 4.72 21.09 -9.16
C SER A 43 5.90 21.66 -8.37
N ASP A 44 5.81 21.58 -7.05
CA ASP A 44 6.91 21.98 -6.15
C ASP A 44 8.05 20.97 -6.21
N ASP A 45 7.72 19.69 -6.45
CA ASP A 45 8.67 18.62 -6.74
C ASP A 45 8.19 17.76 -7.90
N TRP A 46 9.16 17.31 -8.69
CA TRP A 46 8.94 16.37 -9.77
C TRP A 46 9.86 15.15 -9.61
N TYR A 47 9.26 13.97 -9.71
CA TYR A 47 9.93 12.68 -9.74
C TYR A 47 9.79 12.08 -11.15
N GLY A 48 10.87 12.19 -11.93
CA GLY A 48 10.94 11.68 -13.30
C GLY A 48 11.08 10.16 -13.29
N VAL A 49 9.94 9.46 -13.30
CA VAL A 49 9.92 8.00 -13.28
C VAL A 49 10.10 7.42 -14.67
N THR A 50 10.90 6.36 -14.81
CA THR A 50 10.99 5.59 -16.06
C THR A 50 9.62 5.02 -16.41
N PRO A 51 9.13 5.21 -17.66
CA PRO A 51 7.83 4.70 -18.08
C PRO A 51 7.64 3.20 -17.77
N GLY A 52 6.48 2.86 -17.18
CA GLY A 52 6.14 1.48 -16.82
C GLY A 52 6.71 0.99 -15.49
N THR A 53 7.40 1.86 -14.72
CA THR A 53 7.99 1.48 -13.43
C THR A 53 7.33 2.16 -12.22
N ASP A 54 6.20 2.84 -12.43
CA ASP A 54 5.46 3.52 -11.36
C ASP A 54 5.09 2.57 -10.20
N GLY A 55 4.62 1.36 -10.54
CA GLY A 55 4.31 0.33 -9.55
C GLY A 55 5.52 -0.05 -8.69
N LEU A 56 6.71 -0.15 -9.30
CA LEU A 56 7.94 -0.48 -8.59
C LEU A 56 8.36 0.66 -7.65
N LEU A 57 8.20 1.92 -8.06
CA LEU A 57 8.40 3.08 -7.20
C LEU A 57 7.45 3.03 -6.00
N ILE A 58 6.14 2.79 -6.24
CA ILE A 58 5.13 2.71 -5.18
C ILE A 58 5.47 1.60 -4.19
N MET A 59 5.88 0.41 -4.64
CA MET A 59 6.29 -0.69 -3.77
C MET A 59 7.47 -0.30 -2.89
N SER A 60 8.44 0.44 -3.42
CA SER A 60 9.56 0.95 -2.63
C SER A 60 9.13 2.00 -1.61
N LEU A 61 8.23 2.91 -1.96
CA LEU A 61 7.67 3.89 -1.02
C LEU A 61 6.91 3.20 0.12
N ILE A 62 6.09 2.19 -0.19
CA ILE A 62 5.36 1.41 0.82
C ILE A 62 6.35 0.72 1.77
N ARG A 63 7.42 0.12 1.24
CA ARG A 63 8.48 -0.50 2.05
C ARG A 63 9.08 0.51 3.05
N GLU A 64 9.48 1.68 2.59
CA GLU A 64 10.06 2.72 3.45
C GLU A 64 9.06 3.23 4.52
N LEU A 65 7.78 3.36 4.18
CA LEU A 65 6.71 3.71 5.13
C LEU A 65 6.52 2.60 6.18
N MET A 66 6.59 1.33 5.77
CA MET A 66 6.52 0.19 6.69
C MET A 66 7.72 0.17 7.63
N LEU A 67 8.94 0.35 7.11
CA LEU A 67 10.18 0.37 7.90
C LEU A 67 10.21 1.51 8.92
N SER A 68 9.67 2.67 8.57
CA SER A 68 9.60 3.83 9.45
C SER A 68 8.43 3.78 10.44
N GLY A 69 7.53 2.78 10.34
CA GLY A 69 6.34 2.66 11.18
C GLY A 69 5.23 3.67 10.85
N ASN A 70 5.34 4.37 9.73
CA ASN A 70 4.37 5.38 9.28
C ASN A 70 3.20 4.75 8.52
N ILE A 71 2.51 3.81 9.17
CA ILE A 71 1.33 3.12 8.63
C ILE A 71 0.16 3.34 9.59
N ASP A 72 -0.95 3.81 9.07
CA ASP A 72 -2.20 3.90 9.84
C ASP A 72 -2.84 2.51 9.97
N VAL A 73 -2.36 1.76 10.98
CA VAL A 73 -2.82 0.40 11.27
C VAL A 73 -4.30 0.39 11.66
N ASP A 74 -4.79 1.44 12.31
CA ASP A 74 -6.20 1.51 12.71
C ASP A 74 -7.11 1.75 11.51
N TYR A 75 -6.69 2.56 10.56
CA TYR A 75 -7.37 2.71 9.27
C TYR A 75 -7.43 1.38 8.53
N LEU A 76 -6.28 0.68 8.41
CA LEU A 76 -6.20 -0.61 7.72
C LEU A 76 -7.14 -1.65 8.35
N ARG A 77 -7.23 -1.70 9.68
CA ARG A 77 -8.13 -2.62 10.38
C ARG A 77 -9.60 -2.33 10.14
N ARG A 78 -9.98 -1.05 10.10
CA ARG A 78 -11.38 -0.63 10.06
C ARG A 78 -11.97 -0.60 8.66
N TYR A 79 -11.15 -0.22 7.68
CA TYR A 79 -11.66 0.16 6.37
C TYR A 79 -11.14 -0.71 5.22
N THR A 80 -10.31 -1.72 5.52
CA THR A 80 -9.75 -2.62 4.52
C THR A 80 -9.87 -4.08 4.94
N ASN A 81 -9.56 -5.00 4.03
CA ASN A 81 -9.46 -6.43 4.31
C ASN A 81 -8.08 -6.86 4.84
N ALA A 82 -7.26 -5.93 5.31
CA ALA A 82 -5.90 -6.20 5.77
C ALA A 82 -5.83 -7.22 6.93
N SER A 83 -6.85 -7.26 7.79
CA SER A 83 -6.95 -8.23 8.89
C SER A 83 -7.64 -9.54 8.52
N TRP A 84 -8.20 -9.68 7.31
CA TRP A 84 -8.85 -10.92 6.90
C TRP A 84 -7.83 -12.02 6.72
N LEU A 85 -8.19 -13.23 7.14
CA LEU A 85 -7.33 -14.39 7.06
C LEU A 85 -7.25 -14.94 5.64
N VAL A 86 -6.05 -15.22 5.18
CA VAL A 86 -5.75 -15.86 3.90
C VAL A 86 -5.10 -17.20 4.19
N ILE A 87 -5.55 -18.23 3.50
CA ILE A 87 -5.04 -19.59 3.64
C ILE A 87 -3.65 -19.69 3.00
N ARG A 88 -2.71 -20.27 3.73
CA ARG A 88 -1.39 -20.71 3.25
C ARG A 88 -1.33 -22.23 3.33
N ASN A 89 -1.53 -22.87 2.20
CA ASN A 89 -1.46 -24.33 2.08
C ASN A 89 -0.92 -24.68 0.68
N PRO A 90 0.40 -24.50 0.45
CA PRO A 90 1.00 -24.65 -0.87
C PRO A 90 0.65 -25.97 -1.54
N GLY A 91 0.09 -25.90 -2.75
CA GLY A 91 -0.33 -27.06 -3.52
C GLY A 91 -1.78 -27.52 -3.30
N ALA A 92 -2.47 -26.97 -2.31
CA ALA A 92 -3.89 -27.21 -2.10
C ALA A 92 -4.77 -26.24 -2.96
N ALA A 93 -5.97 -26.68 -3.29
CA ALA A 93 -6.89 -25.88 -4.10
C ALA A 93 -7.37 -24.58 -3.42
N ASN A 94 -7.27 -24.50 -2.10
CA ASN A 94 -7.67 -23.35 -1.29
C ASN A 94 -6.51 -22.40 -0.97
N ASP A 95 -5.28 -22.68 -1.41
CA ASP A 95 -4.14 -21.82 -1.18
C ASP A 95 -4.35 -20.41 -1.76
N GLY A 96 -4.05 -19.37 -0.98
CA GLY A 96 -4.25 -17.97 -1.36
C GLY A 96 -5.69 -17.46 -1.28
N LEU A 97 -6.67 -18.29 -0.96
CA LEU A 97 -8.05 -17.85 -0.77
C LEU A 97 -8.29 -17.29 0.63
N PHE A 98 -9.28 -16.39 0.75
CA PHE A 98 -9.72 -15.95 2.07
C PHE A 98 -10.34 -17.10 2.87
N TYR A 99 -9.88 -17.27 4.12
CA TYR A 99 -10.46 -18.22 5.06
C TYR A 99 -11.84 -17.74 5.49
N ARG A 100 -12.85 -18.60 5.30
CA ARG A 100 -14.27 -18.31 5.56
C ARG A 100 -14.89 -19.39 6.42
N ASP A 101 -15.90 -19.00 7.22
CA ASP A 101 -16.73 -19.98 7.96
C ASP A 101 -17.76 -20.66 7.03
N VAL A 102 -18.60 -21.49 7.63
CA VAL A 102 -19.68 -22.22 6.94
C VAL A 102 -20.73 -21.29 6.32
N ASP A 103 -20.88 -20.07 6.84
CA ASP A 103 -21.79 -19.04 6.33
C ASP A 103 -21.09 -18.10 5.33
N VAL A 104 -19.91 -18.47 4.86
CA VAL A 104 -19.10 -17.72 3.88
C VAL A 104 -18.57 -16.37 4.38
N ASN A 105 -18.61 -16.11 5.71
CA ASN A 105 -18.05 -14.89 6.27
C ASN A 105 -16.51 -14.97 6.35
N PRO A 106 -15.78 -13.94 5.89
CA PRO A 106 -14.33 -13.87 6.11
C PRO A 106 -13.98 -13.87 7.60
N GLN A 107 -12.91 -14.57 7.95
CA GLN A 107 -12.47 -14.71 9.33
C GLN A 107 -11.33 -13.73 9.64
N VAL A 108 -11.23 -13.33 10.90
CA VAL A 108 -10.15 -12.51 11.46
C VAL A 108 -9.69 -13.13 12.78
N ILE A 109 -8.46 -12.83 13.24
CA ILE A 109 -8.00 -13.23 14.57
C ILE A 109 -8.44 -12.16 15.59
N ASP A 110 -9.16 -12.55 16.62
CA ASP A 110 -9.38 -11.69 17.78
C ASP A 110 -8.11 -11.68 18.66
N ARG A 111 -7.51 -10.51 18.83
CA ARG A 111 -6.28 -10.32 19.65
C ARG A 111 -6.43 -10.71 21.10
N LYS A 112 -7.65 -10.72 21.63
CA LYS A 112 -7.90 -11.05 23.06
C LYS A 112 -7.91 -12.54 23.30
N THR A 113 -8.50 -13.29 22.36
CA THR A 113 -8.69 -14.74 22.51
C THR A 113 -7.68 -15.56 21.70
N GLY A 114 -7.07 -14.97 20.68
CA GLY A 114 -6.23 -15.67 19.70
C GLY A 114 -7.01 -16.56 18.72
N LEU A 115 -8.35 -16.53 18.77
CA LEU A 115 -9.21 -17.38 17.94
C LEU A 115 -9.64 -16.68 16.66
N ALA A 116 -9.92 -17.48 15.63
CA ALA A 116 -10.60 -17.01 14.43
C ALA A 116 -12.07 -16.75 14.73
N VAL A 117 -12.55 -15.57 14.30
CA VAL A 117 -13.96 -15.15 14.44
C VAL A 117 -14.41 -14.45 13.15
N PRO A 118 -15.71 -14.46 12.82
CA PRO A 118 -16.23 -13.69 11.68
C PRO A 118 -15.86 -12.21 11.78
N HIS A 119 -15.43 -11.60 10.69
CA HIS A 119 -14.99 -10.19 10.65
C HIS A 119 -16.08 -9.20 11.14
N GLN A 120 -17.35 -9.57 11.05
CA GLN A 120 -18.50 -8.76 11.47
C GLN A 120 -18.79 -8.85 12.98
N THR A 121 -18.04 -9.69 13.72
CA THR A 121 -18.23 -9.87 15.16
C THR A 121 -18.03 -8.53 15.89
N LYS A 122 -19.01 -8.11 16.69
CA LYS A 122 -18.97 -6.84 17.41
C LYS A 122 -17.85 -6.85 18.48
N ASN A 123 -17.21 -5.70 18.66
CA ASN A 123 -16.18 -5.47 19.69
C ASN A 123 -14.91 -6.34 19.56
N VAL A 124 -14.64 -6.87 18.37
CA VAL A 124 -13.40 -7.59 18.09
C VAL A 124 -12.25 -6.61 17.87
N SER A 125 -11.12 -6.87 18.50
CA SER A 125 -9.84 -6.21 18.21
C SER A 125 -9.05 -7.09 17.27
N THR A 126 -9.08 -6.82 15.97
CA THR A 126 -8.47 -7.69 14.96
C THR A 126 -6.94 -7.62 15.00
N ALA A 127 -6.29 -8.79 14.86
CA ALA A 127 -4.84 -8.89 14.71
C ALA A 127 -4.44 -8.61 13.25
N MET A 128 -3.24 -8.03 13.09
CA MET A 128 -2.59 -7.86 11.78
C MET A 128 -1.46 -8.86 11.57
N HIS A 129 -1.15 -9.65 12.60
CA HIS A 129 -0.13 -10.70 12.62
C HIS A 129 -0.65 -11.90 13.40
N GLY A 130 -0.06 -13.06 13.17
CA GLY A 130 -0.43 -14.33 13.80
C GLY A 130 -0.92 -15.34 12.78
N GLU A 131 -1.21 -16.54 13.24
CA GLU A 131 -1.69 -17.64 12.39
C GLU A 131 -2.71 -18.49 13.12
N ILE A 132 -3.59 -19.13 12.35
CA ILE A 132 -4.54 -20.13 12.81
C ILE A 132 -4.23 -21.42 12.05
N SER A 133 -4.03 -22.52 12.77
CA SER A 133 -3.87 -23.85 12.16
C SER A 133 -5.23 -24.33 11.61
N LEU A 134 -5.20 -24.94 10.43
CA LEU A 134 -6.37 -25.50 9.75
C LEU A 134 -6.34 -27.03 9.81
N ASP A 135 -7.51 -27.65 9.77
CA ASP A 135 -7.67 -29.12 9.87
C ASP A 135 -7.00 -29.87 8.72
N ASP A 136 -6.84 -29.21 7.56
CA ASP A 136 -6.18 -29.76 6.36
C ASP A 136 -4.64 -29.65 6.39
N GLY A 137 -4.08 -29.20 7.51
CA GLY A 137 -2.63 -29.04 7.71
C GLY A 137 -2.07 -27.70 7.20
N GLY A 138 -2.88 -26.84 6.60
CA GLY A 138 -2.53 -25.46 6.26
C GLY A 138 -2.60 -24.52 7.46
N VAL A 139 -2.28 -23.26 7.22
CA VAL A 139 -2.49 -22.17 8.20
C VAL A 139 -3.25 -21.02 7.54
N ALA A 140 -3.93 -20.21 8.32
CA ALA A 140 -4.54 -18.98 7.86
C ALA A 140 -3.90 -17.79 8.57
N VAL A 141 -3.45 -16.78 7.80
CA VAL A 141 -2.73 -15.59 8.29
C VAL A 141 -3.40 -14.32 7.81
N PRO A 142 -3.31 -13.19 8.55
CA PRO A 142 -3.82 -11.92 8.08
C PRO A 142 -3.23 -11.50 6.73
N ALA A 143 -4.06 -10.96 5.82
CA ALA A 143 -3.62 -10.49 4.50
C ALA A 143 -2.48 -9.47 4.61
N PHE A 144 -2.50 -8.60 5.62
CA PHE A 144 -1.44 -7.64 5.90
C PHE A 144 -0.07 -8.31 6.12
N MET A 145 -0.04 -9.48 6.76
CA MET A 145 1.21 -10.21 6.99
C MET A 145 1.83 -10.64 5.65
N ILE A 146 1.02 -11.12 4.70
CA ILE A 146 1.49 -11.51 3.37
C ILE A 146 2.00 -10.29 2.59
N ILE A 147 1.24 -9.18 2.64
CA ILE A 147 1.63 -7.91 1.99
C ILE A 147 2.93 -7.39 2.58
N SER A 148 3.08 -7.40 3.91
CA SER A 148 4.29 -6.91 4.56
C SER A 148 5.51 -7.76 4.23
N GLU A 149 5.40 -9.08 4.22
CA GLU A 149 6.47 -9.98 3.79
C GLU A 149 6.92 -9.69 2.34
N THR A 150 5.94 -9.45 1.45
CA THR A 150 6.23 -9.13 0.05
C THR A 150 6.96 -7.79 -0.08
N TYR A 151 6.41 -6.72 0.50
CA TYR A 151 6.98 -5.38 0.32
C TYR A 151 8.27 -5.16 1.12
N MET A 152 8.48 -5.89 2.21
CA MET A 152 9.73 -5.83 2.97
C MET A 152 10.90 -6.55 2.28
N HIS A 153 10.64 -7.30 1.22
CA HIS A 153 11.69 -7.98 0.46
C HIS A 153 12.69 -6.98 -0.12
N GLU A 154 13.98 -7.34 -0.11
CA GLU A 154 15.09 -6.47 -0.51
C GLU A 154 15.01 -5.99 -1.97
N SER A 155 14.33 -6.74 -2.83
CA SER A 155 14.11 -6.34 -4.23
C SER A 155 13.32 -5.03 -4.38
N PHE A 156 12.62 -4.60 -3.33
CA PHE A 156 11.89 -3.34 -3.27
C PHE A 156 12.61 -2.25 -2.47
N SER A 157 13.86 -2.50 -2.04
CA SER A 157 14.67 -1.44 -1.42
C SER A 157 14.92 -0.29 -2.40
N PRO A 158 15.07 0.94 -1.93
CA PRO A 158 15.43 2.06 -2.79
C PRO A 158 16.66 1.81 -3.65
N GLU A 159 17.65 1.09 -3.12
CA GLU A 159 18.87 0.69 -3.83
C GLU A 159 18.57 -0.26 -4.99
N SER A 160 17.72 -1.26 -4.76
CA SER A 160 17.38 -2.26 -5.77
C SER A 160 16.50 -1.71 -6.88
N VAL A 161 15.60 -0.75 -6.56
CA VAL A 161 14.67 -0.20 -7.55
C VAL A 161 15.22 1.00 -8.31
N SER A 162 16.10 1.80 -7.70
CA SER A 162 16.66 3.03 -8.27
C SER A 162 17.15 2.91 -9.70
N PRO A 163 17.92 1.86 -10.10
CA PRO A 163 18.41 1.71 -11.47
C PRO A 163 17.28 1.54 -12.50
N LYS A 164 16.13 1.02 -12.07
CA LYS A 164 14.97 0.75 -12.92
C LYS A 164 14.05 1.95 -13.03
N VAL A 165 13.78 2.61 -11.89
CA VAL A 165 12.84 3.74 -11.82
C VAL A 165 13.47 5.07 -12.24
N GLY A 166 14.82 5.17 -12.29
CA GLY A 166 15.53 6.39 -12.66
C GLY A 166 15.58 7.46 -11.56
N ILE A 167 15.20 7.12 -10.33
CA ILE A 167 15.16 8.03 -9.17
C ILE A 167 16.16 7.53 -8.14
N SER A 168 17.02 8.41 -7.62
CA SER A 168 18.05 8.02 -6.65
C SER A 168 17.44 7.50 -5.33
N PRO A 169 18.13 6.56 -4.63
CA PRO A 169 17.64 6.01 -3.36
C PRO A 169 17.34 7.09 -2.31
N ALA A 170 18.17 8.12 -2.24
CA ALA A 170 17.97 9.24 -1.31
C ALA A 170 16.66 9.99 -1.60
N ARG A 171 16.33 10.20 -2.89
CA ARG A 171 15.07 10.85 -3.29
C ARG A 171 13.85 9.97 -3.05
N ILE A 172 13.97 8.65 -3.19
CA ILE A 172 12.88 7.72 -2.86
C ILE A 172 12.58 7.79 -1.37
N ARG A 173 13.60 7.76 -0.49
CA ARG A 173 13.43 7.91 0.95
C ARG A 173 12.86 9.25 1.35
N GLN A 174 13.32 10.34 0.72
CA GLN A 174 12.77 11.67 0.96
C GLN A 174 11.29 11.71 0.59
N PHE A 175 10.90 11.11 -0.53
CA PHE A 175 9.50 11.06 -0.95
C PHE A 175 8.65 10.24 0.03
N ALA A 176 9.14 9.10 0.50
CA ALA A 176 8.45 8.32 1.54
C ALA A 176 8.29 9.13 2.84
N ALA A 177 9.33 9.84 3.28
CA ALA A 177 9.27 10.71 4.45
C ALA A 177 8.28 11.89 4.27
N ASP A 178 8.13 12.40 3.05
CA ASP A 178 7.17 13.48 2.75
C ASP A 178 5.71 12.97 2.72
N LEU A 179 5.49 11.66 2.60
CA LEU A 179 4.17 11.02 2.64
C LEU A 179 3.74 10.64 4.07
N ALA A 180 4.71 10.53 4.99
CA ALA A 180 4.49 10.20 6.40
C ALA A 180 3.97 11.40 7.18
#